data_abbbf0acbd2b13240ef38afbc986498f
#
_entry.id   abbbf0acbd2b13240ef38afbc986498f
#
_cell.length_a   1.000
_cell.length_b   1.000
_cell.length_c   1.000
_cell.angle_alpha   90.00
_cell.angle_beta   90.00
_cell.angle_gamma   90.00
#
_symmetry.space_group_name_H-M   'P 1'
#
loop_
_entity.id
_entity.type
_entity.pdbx_description
1 polymer ?
#
loop_
_entity_poly.entity_id
_entity_poly.type
_entity_poly.pdbx_seq_one_letter_code
_entity_poly.pdbx_strand_id
1 'polypeptide(L)'
;SAASDVYKRQVIDVKGALSDTAKKIFRGTLDFKRGCSGSVGDEGDYAIQLSPKTKNISLPLLLCTEDDVSGNHASSAGQLDMNTIYFLMTRGFSLEDARLIVVEALIRPLIDRLDESVREEVLAEVRRKLDTKEK
;
A
#
# COMPACT_ATOMS: atom_id res chain seq x y z
N SER A 1 10.88 -31.78 10.61
CA SER A 1 11.94 -31.51 9.63
C SER A 1 12.45 -30.09 9.82
N ALA A 2 13.58 -29.97 10.47
CA ALA A 2 14.15 -28.68 10.88
C ALA A 2 15.11 -28.08 9.82
N ALA A 3 14.86 -28.30 8.54
CA ALA A 3 15.80 -27.91 7.50
C ALA A 3 15.31 -26.73 6.63
N SER A 4 14.29 -26.02 7.02
CA SER A 4 13.69 -25.02 6.13
C SER A 4 13.98 -23.56 6.50
N ASP A 5 14.81 -23.26 7.48
CA ASP A 5 14.74 -21.96 8.12
C ASP A 5 15.93 -21.04 7.95
N VAL A 6 16.81 -21.30 6.99
CA VAL A 6 18.07 -20.57 6.90
C VAL A 6 17.94 -19.18 6.27
N TYR A 7 16.97 -18.89 5.42
CA TYR A 7 16.77 -17.56 4.83
C TYR A 7 15.29 -17.33 4.57
N LYS A 8 14.66 -16.51 5.36
CA LYS A 8 13.30 -16.04 5.08
C LYS A 8 13.33 -14.56 4.71
N ARG A 9 12.73 -14.25 3.58
CA ARG A 9 12.42 -12.87 3.21
C ARG A 9 10.92 -12.66 3.25
N GLN A 10 10.50 -11.72 4.07
CA GLN A 10 9.10 -11.31 4.15
C GLN A 10 8.95 -9.86 3.69
N VAL A 11 7.91 -9.61 2.92
CA VAL A 11 7.53 -8.26 2.50
C VAL A 11 6.07 -8.05 2.86
N ILE A 12 5.80 -7.03 3.67
CA ILE A 12 4.47 -6.51 3.93
C ILE A 12 4.35 -5.19 3.18
N ASP A 13 3.52 -5.17 2.15
CA ASP A 13 3.32 -3.97 1.31
C ASP A 13 1.84 -3.60 1.33
N VAL A 14 1.53 -2.48 1.97
CA VAL A 14 0.17 -1.97 2.14
C VAL A 14 0.03 -0.68 1.36
N LYS A 15 -0.97 -0.63 0.49
CA LYS A 15 -1.27 0.56 -0.30
C LYS A 15 -2.72 0.95 -0.12
N GLY A 16 -3.00 2.25 -0.04
CA GLY A 16 -4.34 2.75 0.19
C GLY A 16 -4.62 4.05 -0.50
N ALA A 17 -5.88 4.25 -0.87
CA ALA A 17 -6.41 5.54 -1.29
C ALA A 17 -7.55 5.92 -0.33
N LEU A 18 -7.51 7.12 0.20
CA LEU A 18 -8.42 7.58 1.24
C LEU A 18 -9.21 8.78 0.71
N SER A 19 -10.54 8.71 0.76
CA SER A 19 -11.43 9.81 0.37
C SER A 19 -12.31 10.26 1.53
N ASP A 20 -12.96 11.40 1.38
CA ASP A 20 -13.88 12.03 2.33
C ASP A 20 -13.27 12.25 3.72
N THR A 21 -13.75 11.52 4.70
CA THR A 21 -13.28 11.55 6.09
C THR A 21 -12.65 10.23 6.51
N ALA A 22 -12.25 9.40 5.55
CA ALA A 22 -11.72 8.08 5.82
C ALA A 22 -10.47 8.15 6.71
N LYS A 23 -10.38 7.18 7.62
CA LYS A 23 -9.24 7.00 8.50
C LYS A 23 -8.68 5.59 8.31
N LYS A 24 -7.40 5.51 8.01
CA LYS A 24 -6.66 4.25 7.97
C LYS A 24 -5.69 4.20 9.15
N ILE A 25 -5.69 3.09 9.86
CA ILE A 25 -4.69 2.78 10.87
C ILE A 25 -4.06 1.46 10.46
N PHE A 26 -2.79 1.51 10.09
CA PHE A 26 -2.00 0.32 9.80
C PHE A 26 -1.16 -0.05 11.03
N ARG A 27 -1.22 -1.32 11.42
CA ARG A 27 -0.38 -1.90 12.47
C ARG A 27 0.27 -3.13 11.90
N GLY A 28 1.56 -3.03 11.59
CA GLY A 28 2.37 -4.15 11.13
C GLY A 28 3.33 -4.59 12.23
N THR A 29 3.67 -5.86 12.26
CA THR A 29 4.67 -6.38 13.18
C THR A 29 5.58 -7.34 12.44
N LEU A 30 6.87 -7.03 12.43
CA LEU A 30 7.93 -7.97 12.07
C LEU A 30 8.54 -8.51 13.36
N ASP A 31 8.44 -9.83 13.55
CA ASP A 31 8.94 -10.52 14.75
C ASP A 31 10.04 -11.51 14.36
N PHE A 32 11.29 -11.10 14.60
CA PHE A 32 12.49 -11.91 14.37
C PHE A 32 12.81 -12.74 15.61
N LYS A 33 12.35 -13.98 15.60
CA LYS A 33 12.57 -14.93 16.70
C LYS A 33 13.93 -15.61 16.60
N ARG A 34 14.43 -16.12 17.71
CA ARG A 34 15.67 -16.91 17.73
C ARG A 34 15.61 -18.06 16.74
N GLY A 35 16.69 -18.25 15.99
CA GLY A 35 16.81 -19.26 14.95
C GLY A 35 16.45 -18.76 13.55
N CYS A 36 16.14 -17.46 13.38
CA CYS A 36 15.89 -16.87 12.07
C CYS A 36 17.08 -16.04 11.51
N SER A 37 18.31 -16.36 11.94
CA SER A 37 19.54 -15.72 11.43
C SER A 37 19.53 -15.64 9.90
N GLY A 38 19.99 -14.51 9.34
CA GLY A 38 19.99 -14.22 7.91
C GLY A 38 18.63 -13.78 7.33
N SER A 39 17.56 -13.71 8.16
CA SER A 39 16.25 -13.30 7.66
C SER A 39 16.15 -11.80 7.40
N VAL A 40 15.35 -11.45 6.40
CA VAL A 40 15.07 -10.06 6.00
C VAL A 40 13.57 -9.82 6.04
N GLY A 41 13.17 -8.73 6.66
CA GLY A 41 11.78 -8.27 6.69
C GLY A 41 11.67 -6.82 6.24
N ASP A 42 10.81 -6.58 5.26
CA ASP A 42 10.52 -5.25 4.76
C ASP A 42 9.02 -4.95 4.95
N GLU A 43 8.70 -3.82 5.54
CA GLU A 43 7.32 -3.37 5.75
C GLU A 43 7.13 -1.99 5.14
N GLY A 44 6.15 -1.86 4.25
CA GLY A 44 5.79 -0.60 3.59
C GLY A 44 4.32 -0.25 3.77
N ASP A 45 4.02 0.99 4.14
CA ASP A 45 2.67 1.53 4.22
C ASP A 45 2.58 2.83 3.42
N TYR A 46 1.90 2.78 2.27
CA TYR A 46 1.79 3.90 1.34
C TYR A 46 0.32 4.29 1.16
N ALA A 47 0.02 5.57 1.27
CA ALA A 47 -1.33 6.07 1.08
C ALA A 47 -1.38 7.35 0.24
N ILE A 48 -2.37 7.44 -0.63
CA ILE A 48 -2.78 8.68 -1.29
C ILE A 48 -4.04 9.21 -0.58
N GLN A 49 -3.98 10.46 -0.17
CA GLN A 49 -5.11 11.18 0.41
C GLN A 49 -5.81 11.98 -0.69
N LEU A 50 -7.00 11.53 -1.07
CA LEU A 50 -7.83 12.17 -2.11
C LEU A 50 -8.62 13.36 -1.57
N SER A 51 -8.75 13.46 -0.25
CA SER A 51 -9.48 14.54 0.45
C SER A 51 -8.69 15.04 1.66
N PRO A 52 -8.78 16.31 2.00
CA PRO A 52 -7.98 16.91 3.07
C PRO A 52 -8.39 16.46 4.48
N LYS A 53 -9.57 15.88 4.64
CA LYS A 53 -10.09 15.40 5.94
C LYS A 53 -9.70 13.96 6.26
N THR A 54 -9.00 13.28 5.35
CA THR A 54 -8.56 11.90 5.55
C THR A 54 -7.40 11.84 6.54
N LYS A 55 -7.25 10.69 7.20
CA LYS A 55 -6.15 10.43 8.14
C LYS A 55 -5.49 9.09 7.84
N ASN A 56 -4.17 9.08 7.70
CA ASN A 56 -3.38 7.86 7.64
C ASN A 56 -2.47 7.80 8.86
N ILE A 57 -2.53 6.70 9.60
CA ILE A 57 -1.70 6.43 10.77
C ILE A 57 -1.01 5.11 10.53
N SER A 58 0.31 5.10 10.60
CA SER A 58 1.13 3.89 10.49
C SER A 58 1.83 3.65 11.83
N LEU A 59 1.68 2.45 12.37
CA LEU A 59 2.23 2.03 13.65
C LEU A 59 3.02 0.72 13.45
N PRO A 60 4.20 0.77 12.82
CA PRO A 60 5.03 -0.40 12.64
C PRO A 60 5.66 -0.83 13.97
N LEU A 61 5.83 -2.13 14.13
CA LEU A 61 6.50 -2.73 15.29
C LEU A 61 7.55 -3.73 14.81
N LEU A 62 8.78 -3.52 15.25
CA LEU A 62 9.88 -4.43 15.01
C LEU A 62 10.27 -5.11 16.32
N LEU A 63 10.05 -6.41 16.41
CA LEU A 63 10.48 -7.23 17.52
C LEU A 63 11.69 -8.07 17.09
N CYS A 64 12.77 -7.99 17.84
CA CYS A 64 14.03 -8.62 17.46
C CYS A 64 14.64 -9.35 18.65
N THR A 65 14.67 -10.69 18.56
CA THR A 65 15.35 -11.57 19.51
C THR A 65 16.48 -12.38 18.86
N GLU A 66 16.83 -12.03 17.62
CA GLU A 66 17.93 -12.58 16.85
C GLU A 66 18.86 -11.43 16.39
N ASP A 67 20.18 -11.66 16.41
CA ASP A 67 21.16 -10.60 16.15
C ASP A 67 21.47 -10.40 14.63
N ASP A 68 21.46 -11.48 13.87
CA ASP A 68 21.80 -11.47 12.44
C ASP A 68 20.54 -11.42 11.57
N VAL A 69 19.84 -10.30 11.61
CA VAL A 69 18.64 -10.07 10.81
C VAL A 69 18.59 -8.63 10.29
N SER A 70 17.82 -8.40 9.23
CA SER A 70 17.57 -7.07 8.67
C SER A 70 16.09 -6.78 8.66
N GLY A 71 15.67 -5.75 9.39
CA GLY A 71 14.30 -5.27 9.41
C GLY A 71 14.23 -3.81 8.96
N ASN A 72 13.36 -3.53 7.99
CA ASN A 72 13.13 -2.19 7.50
C ASN A 72 11.64 -1.86 7.53
N HIS A 73 11.33 -0.60 7.79
CA HIS A 73 9.98 -0.12 7.52
C HIS A 73 10.01 1.23 6.80
N ALA A 74 9.00 1.46 5.96
CA ALA A 74 8.77 2.71 5.29
C ALA A 74 7.30 3.10 5.38
N SER A 75 7.02 4.37 5.59
CA SER A 75 5.65 4.88 5.56
C SER A 75 5.61 6.20 4.80
N SER A 76 4.62 6.34 3.94
CA SER A 76 4.37 7.57 3.21
C SER A 76 2.88 7.81 3.06
N ALA A 77 2.44 9.01 3.38
CA ALA A 77 1.10 9.47 3.10
C ALA A 77 1.19 10.86 2.46
N GLY A 78 0.71 10.98 1.25
CA GLY A 78 0.73 12.21 0.47
C GLY A 78 -0.65 12.60 -0.02
N GLN A 79 -0.87 13.89 -0.19
CA GLN A 79 -2.02 14.38 -0.95
C GLN A 79 -1.84 14.07 -2.44
N LEU A 80 -2.96 14.03 -3.13
CA LEU A 80 -2.96 13.90 -4.58
C LEU A 80 -2.14 15.03 -5.21
N ASP A 81 -1.16 14.67 -6.04
CA ASP A 81 -0.38 15.67 -6.78
C ASP A 81 -1.25 16.34 -7.85
N MET A 82 -1.62 17.58 -7.60
CA MET A 82 -2.46 18.34 -8.51
C MET A 82 -1.78 18.67 -9.85
N ASN A 83 -0.45 18.68 -9.91
CA ASN A 83 0.26 18.86 -11.20
C ASN A 83 0.08 17.63 -12.09
N THR A 84 0.17 16.43 -11.51
CA THR A 84 -0.11 15.17 -12.22
C THR A 84 -1.56 15.12 -12.70
N ILE A 85 -2.51 15.52 -11.87
CA ILE A 85 -3.92 15.59 -12.25
C ILE A 85 -4.13 16.57 -13.39
N TYR A 86 -3.59 17.78 -13.26
CA TYR A 86 -3.70 18.80 -14.30
C TYR A 86 -3.09 18.33 -15.63
N PHE A 87 -1.92 17.68 -15.58
CA PHE A 87 -1.29 17.11 -16.78
C PHE A 87 -2.20 16.08 -17.47
N LEU A 88 -2.82 15.18 -16.72
CA LEU A 88 -3.77 14.21 -17.28
C LEU A 88 -5.00 14.89 -17.88
N MET A 89 -5.53 15.91 -17.23
CA MET A 89 -6.66 16.69 -17.75
C MET A 89 -6.31 17.41 -19.06
N THR A 90 -5.09 17.92 -19.21
CA THR A 90 -4.64 18.51 -20.50
C THR A 90 -4.54 17.50 -21.64
N ARG A 91 -4.52 16.20 -21.31
CA ARG A 91 -4.54 15.08 -22.27
C ARG A 91 -5.95 14.57 -22.56
N GLY A 92 -6.98 15.22 -22.01
CA GLY A 92 -8.38 14.93 -22.28
C GLY A 92 -9.07 14.03 -21.25
N PHE A 93 -8.41 13.68 -20.15
CA PHE A 93 -9.05 12.94 -19.06
C PHE A 93 -9.92 13.87 -18.23
N SER A 94 -11.05 13.35 -17.74
CA SER A 94 -11.83 14.03 -16.70
C SER A 94 -11.05 14.06 -15.39
N LEU A 95 -11.46 14.91 -14.44
CA LEU A 95 -10.88 14.92 -13.09
C LEU A 95 -11.03 13.54 -12.41
N GLU A 96 -12.18 12.90 -12.59
CA GLU A 96 -12.50 11.59 -12.02
C GLU A 96 -11.59 10.51 -12.63
N ASP A 97 -11.44 10.48 -13.95
CA ASP A 97 -10.53 9.54 -14.62
C ASP A 97 -9.06 9.77 -14.22
N ALA A 98 -8.64 11.02 -14.12
CA ALA A 98 -7.28 11.34 -13.70
C ALA A 98 -6.98 10.85 -12.27
N ARG A 99 -7.92 11.03 -11.34
CA ARG A 99 -7.83 10.48 -9.97
C ARG A 99 -7.76 8.96 -9.98
N LEU A 100 -8.62 8.31 -10.76
CA LEU A 100 -8.64 6.85 -10.89
C LEU A 100 -7.31 6.32 -11.42
N ILE A 101 -6.75 6.95 -12.47
CA ILE A 101 -5.45 6.57 -13.04
C ILE A 101 -4.35 6.63 -11.98
N VAL A 102 -4.29 7.69 -11.17
CA VAL A 102 -3.27 7.82 -10.11
C VAL A 102 -3.44 6.77 -9.03
N VAL A 103 -4.67 6.45 -8.62
CA VAL A 103 -4.92 5.39 -7.64
C VAL A 103 -4.58 4.02 -8.21
N GLU A 104 -4.98 3.72 -9.44
CA GLU A 104 -4.63 2.46 -10.10
C GLU A 104 -3.11 2.31 -10.21
N ALA A 105 -2.39 3.37 -10.56
CA ALA A 105 -0.92 3.33 -10.63
C ALA A 105 -0.27 3.00 -9.28
N LEU A 106 -0.83 3.50 -8.16
CA LEU A 106 -0.33 3.17 -6.82
C LEU A 106 -0.51 1.69 -6.49
N ILE A 107 -1.69 1.13 -6.78
CA ILE A 107 -2.04 -0.24 -6.37
C ILE A 107 -1.61 -1.29 -7.38
N ARG A 108 -1.31 -0.90 -8.62
CA ARG A 108 -0.97 -1.80 -9.73
C ARG A 108 0.11 -2.84 -9.37
N PRO A 109 1.22 -2.48 -8.70
CA PRO A 109 2.24 -3.45 -8.34
C PRO A 109 1.76 -4.57 -7.41
N LEU A 110 0.69 -4.34 -6.64
CA LEU A 110 0.06 -5.37 -5.81
C LEU A 110 -0.90 -6.23 -6.64
N ILE A 111 -1.70 -5.57 -7.47
CA ILE A 111 -2.70 -6.25 -8.32
C ILE A 111 -2.01 -7.20 -9.32
N ASP A 112 -0.89 -6.80 -9.88
CA ASP A 112 -0.15 -7.61 -10.87
C ASP A 112 0.41 -8.92 -10.28
N ARG A 113 0.44 -9.06 -8.94
CA ARG A 113 0.82 -10.30 -8.24
C ARG A 113 -0.35 -11.26 -8.03
N LEU A 114 -1.58 -10.80 -8.27
CA LEU A 114 -2.78 -11.61 -8.12
C LEU A 114 -3.02 -12.47 -9.37
N ASP A 115 -3.73 -13.57 -9.19
CA ASP A 115 -4.22 -14.38 -10.30
C ASP A 115 -5.13 -13.55 -11.20
N GLU A 116 -5.07 -13.80 -12.49
CA GLU A 116 -5.80 -13.02 -13.50
C GLU A 116 -7.32 -12.96 -13.22
N SER A 117 -7.89 -14.07 -12.74
CA SER A 117 -9.32 -14.14 -12.38
C SER A 117 -9.74 -13.19 -11.26
N VAL A 118 -8.84 -12.91 -10.33
CA VAL A 118 -9.09 -12.02 -9.17
C VAL A 118 -8.75 -10.56 -9.51
N ARG A 119 -7.82 -10.35 -10.41
CA ARG A 119 -7.31 -9.03 -10.79
C ARG A 119 -8.41 -8.09 -11.28
N GLU A 120 -9.24 -8.56 -12.19
CA GLU A 120 -10.33 -7.77 -12.76
C GLU A 120 -11.41 -7.45 -11.72
N GLU A 121 -11.70 -8.38 -10.82
CA GLU A 121 -12.66 -8.17 -9.73
C GLU A 121 -12.17 -7.07 -8.78
N VAL A 122 -10.89 -7.12 -8.40
CA VAL A 122 -10.29 -6.10 -7.51
C VAL A 122 -10.29 -4.72 -8.18
N LEU A 123 -9.94 -4.63 -9.46
CA LEU A 123 -9.96 -3.38 -10.20
C LEU A 123 -11.37 -2.81 -10.31
N ALA A 124 -12.36 -3.65 -10.59
CA ALA A 124 -13.76 -3.23 -10.65
C ALA A 124 -14.25 -2.68 -9.30
N GLU A 125 -13.88 -3.32 -8.19
CA GLU A 125 -14.23 -2.86 -6.85
C GLU A 125 -13.55 -1.52 -6.49
N VAL A 126 -12.30 -1.34 -6.88
CA VAL A 126 -11.59 -0.06 -6.70
C VAL A 126 -12.30 1.05 -7.45
N ARG A 127 -12.64 0.83 -8.71
CA ARG A 127 -13.39 1.81 -9.52
C ARG A 127 -14.73 2.13 -8.90
N ARG A 128 -15.50 1.11 -8.50
CA ARG A 128 -16.79 1.28 -7.85
C ARG A 128 -16.70 2.16 -6.60
N LYS A 129 -15.66 2.00 -5.78
CA LYS A 129 -15.47 2.79 -4.56
C LYS A 129 -15.04 4.23 -4.84
N LEU A 130 -14.31 4.46 -5.92
CA LEU A 130 -13.91 5.80 -6.32
C LEU A 130 -15.02 6.56 -7.05
N ASP A 131 -15.90 5.85 -7.77
CA ASP A 131 -17.05 6.41 -8.47
C ASP A 131 -18.21 6.78 -7.52
N THR A 132 -18.12 6.42 -6.25
CA THR A 132 -19.13 6.81 -5.28
C THR A 132 -19.05 8.33 -5.14
N LYS A 133 -19.89 9.02 -5.91
CA LYS A 133 -20.03 10.48 -5.90
C LYS A 133 -20.17 10.95 -4.46
N GLU A 134 -19.35 11.93 -4.11
CA GLU A 134 -19.57 12.74 -2.92
C GLU A 134 -21.05 13.15 -2.90
N LYS A 135 -21.81 12.58 -1.98
CA LYS A 135 -23.17 13.04 -1.65
C LYS A 135 -23.09 14.15 -0.65
#